data_7f2aa92bb09021ad0c53860091f2b0eb
#
_entry.id   7f2aa92bb09021ad0c53860091f2b0eb
#
_cell.length_a   1.000
_cell.length_b   1.000
_cell.length_c   1.000
_cell.angle_alpha   90.00
_cell.angle_beta   90.00
_cell.angle_gamma   90.00
#
_symmetry.space_group_name_H-M   'P 1'
#
loop_
_entity.id
_entity.type
_entity.pdbx_description
1 polymer ?
#
loop_
_entity_poly.entity_id
_entity_poly.type
_entity_poly.pdbx_seq_one_letter_code
_entity_poly.pdbx_strand_id
1 'polypeptide(L)'
;MLFKRFVSVTCAGLLAGCVLGLSAAAASAKPTLNGAGSTLVAPIEAEWAAVWDTANGNLVNYSPVGSGTGESDIAKGLVDFGASDAPLSVYPTAPANLIQIPWALSATGVSYHINGLKPKGSVLRLTGSVLAQIYLGQITKWNSPKIKALNPGVKIPGTRITVFWRSDGSGDTYAFTRYLSDVSSAFLGKVGASTTVTFPVGTGEAGNQGMATAVKATNGGIAYIAVSYLIANSLPAVAIKNGAGNYVVPNLSAIAAAAAGISIPSNREVTIVDPGRRKKKAYPISTFTYAFVPTDAPQGALIRSFIGYAITQGQQFGPSLDFSPLPRAVVNADESALNSIN
;
A
#
# COMPACT_ATOMS: atom_id res chain seq x y z
N MET A 1 -31.91 69.95 54.98
CA MET A 1 -31.73 71.42 54.66
C MET A 1 -30.76 71.59 53.54
N LEU A 2 -31.14 72.40 52.58
CA LEU A 2 -30.45 73.01 51.47
C LEU A 2 -30.30 72.22 50.15
N PHE A 3 -31.13 72.71 49.29
CA PHE A 3 -31.18 72.78 47.83
C PHE A 3 -29.90 73.33 47.17
N LYS A 4 -29.54 72.80 45.96
CA LYS A 4 -29.18 73.67 44.80
C LYS A 4 -28.95 72.81 43.57
N ARG A 5 -29.85 72.84 42.67
CA ARG A 5 -29.98 73.54 41.38
C ARG A 5 -29.18 73.00 40.20
N PHE A 6 -29.95 72.52 39.24
CA PHE A 6 -29.62 72.08 37.86
C PHE A 6 -28.96 73.24 37.09
N VAL A 7 -27.99 72.85 36.28
CA VAL A 7 -27.70 73.61 35.01
C VAL A 7 -27.53 72.53 33.92
N SER A 8 -28.47 72.54 32.96
CA SER A 8 -28.41 71.80 31.72
C SER A 8 -27.50 72.53 30.74
N VAL A 9 -26.52 71.86 30.18
CA VAL A 9 -25.81 72.32 28.98
C VAL A 9 -25.98 71.24 27.93
N THR A 10 -26.77 71.59 26.92
CA THR A 10 -26.98 70.81 25.70
C THR A 10 -25.81 71.10 24.75
N CYS A 11 -24.93 70.12 24.55
CA CYS A 11 -23.98 70.14 23.43
C CYS A 11 -24.41 69.10 22.39
N ALA A 12 -24.93 69.53 21.29
CA ALA A 12 -25.13 68.76 20.10
C ALA A 12 -23.79 68.56 19.39
N GLY A 13 -23.26 67.36 19.52
CA GLY A 13 -22.05 66.90 18.80
C GLY A 13 -22.44 65.93 17.70
N LEU A 14 -22.25 66.28 16.44
CA LEU A 14 -22.34 65.36 15.28
C LEU A 14 -21.27 64.32 15.40
N LEU A 15 -21.65 63.06 15.65
CA LEU A 15 -20.81 61.89 15.47
C LEU A 15 -20.98 61.39 14.02
N ALA A 16 -20.02 61.76 13.15
CA ALA A 16 -19.82 61.11 11.87
C ALA A 16 -19.24 59.71 12.13
N GLY A 17 -20.09 58.71 12.09
CA GLY A 17 -19.69 57.30 12.20
C GLY A 17 -18.95 56.83 10.95
N CYS A 18 -17.62 56.79 10.96
CA CYS A 18 -16.85 55.96 10.02
C CYS A 18 -17.13 54.51 10.27
N VAL A 19 -18.02 53.92 9.53
CA VAL A 19 -18.16 52.45 9.44
C VAL A 19 -16.97 51.96 8.63
N LEU A 20 -15.88 51.61 9.31
CA LEU A 20 -14.82 50.79 8.74
C LEU A 20 -15.40 49.41 8.51
N GLY A 21 -15.84 49.12 7.27
CA GLY A 21 -16.21 47.82 6.81
C GLY A 21 -14.98 46.90 6.87
N LEU A 22 -14.80 46.13 7.96
CA LEU A 22 -13.94 44.99 7.96
C LEU A 22 -14.56 43.98 6.98
N SER A 23 -14.13 44.02 5.71
CA SER A 23 -14.26 42.89 4.81
C SER A 23 -13.40 41.80 5.37
N ALA A 24 -14.00 40.92 6.20
CA ALA A 24 -13.39 39.61 6.50
C ALA A 24 -13.27 38.91 5.14
N ALA A 25 -12.06 38.90 4.58
CA ALA A 25 -11.77 38.04 3.46
C ALA A 25 -12.09 36.61 3.93
N ALA A 26 -13.17 36.03 3.42
CA ALA A 26 -13.47 34.63 3.65
C ALA A 26 -12.23 33.85 3.19
N ALA A 27 -11.51 33.26 4.13
CA ALA A 27 -10.42 32.38 3.78
C ALA A 27 -11.03 31.28 2.89
N SER A 28 -10.71 31.31 1.60
CA SER A 28 -11.15 30.29 0.66
C SER A 28 -10.63 28.94 1.19
N ALA A 29 -11.53 28.01 1.41
CA ALA A 29 -11.14 26.67 1.83
C ALA A 29 -10.15 26.10 0.79
N LYS A 30 -9.06 25.52 1.26
CA LYS A 30 -8.07 24.89 0.37
C LYS A 30 -8.75 23.77 -0.43
N PRO A 31 -8.52 23.69 -1.75
CA PRO A 31 -8.96 22.54 -2.52
C PRO A 31 -8.43 21.26 -1.90
N THR A 32 -9.31 20.28 -1.67
CA THR A 32 -8.98 19.06 -0.94
C THR A 32 -9.29 17.85 -1.78
N LEU A 33 -8.34 16.92 -1.89
CA LEU A 33 -8.52 15.57 -2.43
C LEU A 33 -8.66 14.59 -1.29
N ASN A 34 -9.68 13.73 -1.36
CA ASN A 34 -9.87 12.63 -0.44
C ASN A 34 -9.56 11.31 -1.14
N GLY A 35 -8.65 10.55 -0.60
CA GLY A 35 -8.27 9.23 -1.10
C GLY A 35 -8.46 8.15 -0.04
N ALA A 36 -8.66 6.90 -0.47
CA ALA A 36 -8.73 5.77 0.45
C ALA A 36 -8.19 4.49 -0.20
N GLY A 37 -7.69 3.56 0.61
CA GLY A 37 -7.34 2.25 0.10
C GLY A 37 -6.12 1.59 0.71
N SER A 38 -5.21 1.13 -0.14
CA SER A 38 -4.06 0.31 0.22
C SER A 38 -3.26 0.85 1.40
N THR A 39 -3.03 -0.01 2.39
CA THR A 39 -2.09 0.28 3.48
C THR A 39 -0.63 0.12 3.05
N LEU A 40 -0.34 -0.62 1.96
CA LEU A 40 1.01 -0.78 1.44
C LEU A 40 1.56 0.56 0.96
N VAL A 41 0.80 1.33 0.19
CA VAL A 41 1.24 2.61 -0.38
C VAL A 41 1.23 3.77 0.62
N ALA A 42 0.52 3.65 1.73
CA ALA A 42 0.31 4.74 2.69
C ALA A 42 1.59 5.47 3.15
N PRO A 43 2.74 4.82 3.40
CA PRO A 43 3.94 5.54 3.82
C PRO A 43 4.48 6.52 2.75
N ILE A 44 4.47 6.14 1.48
CA ILE A 44 4.96 7.02 0.41
C ILE A 44 3.89 8.02 -0.03
N GLU A 45 2.62 7.65 0.03
CA GLU A 45 1.50 8.53 -0.25
C GLU A 45 1.48 9.72 0.73
N ALA A 46 1.68 9.46 2.03
CA ALA A 46 1.75 10.50 3.04
C ALA A 46 2.89 11.50 2.79
N GLU A 47 4.05 11.03 2.30
CA GLU A 47 5.15 11.90 1.92
C GLU A 47 4.82 12.73 0.67
N TRP A 48 4.19 12.11 -0.33
CA TRP A 48 3.72 12.82 -1.52
C TRP A 48 2.71 13.91 -1.18
N ALA A 49 1.71 13.59 -0.34
CA ALA A 49 0.71 14.53 0.12
C ALA A 49 1.36 15.72 0.84
N ALA A 50 2.22 15.47 1.82
CA ALA A 50 2.84 16.51 2.63
C ALA A 50 3.67 17.51 1.80
N VAL A 51 4.46 17.00 0.83
CA VAL A 51 5.29 17.85 -0.04
C VAL A 51 4.43 18.59 -1.08
N TRP A 52 3.47 17.88 -1.70
CA TRP A 52 2.61 18.47 -2.72
C TRP A 52 1.66 19.53 -2.14
N ASP A 53 1.09 19.30 -0.94
CA ASP A 53 0.24 20.24 -0.22
C ASP A 53 0.99 21.56 0.07
N THR A 54 2.22 21.43 0.55
CA THR A 54 3.07 22.58 0.84
C THR A 54 3.38 23.39 -0.42
N ALA A 55 3.64 22.73 -1.54
CA ALA A 55 4.02 23.36 -2.79
C ALA A 55 2.82 24.03 -3.52
N ASN A 56 1.61 23.48 -3.37
CA ASN A 56 0.45 23.87 -4.17
C ASN A 56 -0.65 24.58 -3.36
N GLY A 57 -0.54 24.64 -2.04
CA GLY A 57 -1.55 25.25 -1.17
C GLY A 57 -2.87 24.48 -1.11
N ASN A 58 -2.88 23.21 -1.51
CA ASN A 58 -4.02 22.28 -1.49
C ASN A 58 -3.94 21.37 -0.26
N LEU A 59 -4.78 20.35 -0.21
CA LEU A 59 -4.74 19.32 0.84
C LEU A 59 -5.08 17.94 0.25
N VAL A 60 -4.34 16.90 0.63
CA VAL A 60 -4.69 15.53 0.35
C VAL A 60 -4.93 14.80 1.68
N ASN A 61 -6.11 14.21 1.81
CA ASN A 61 -6.47 13.35 2.94
C ASN A 61 -6.53 11.91 2.46
N TYR A 62 -5.65 11.06 2.95
CA TYR A 62 -5.65 9.65 2.60
C TYR A 62 -6.01 8.77 3.80
N SER A 63 -6.94 7.83 3.56
CA SER A 63 -7.39 6.86 4.55
C SER A 63 -6.87 5.45 4.21
N PRO A 64 -5.86 4.92 4.93
CA PRO A 64 -5.29 3.60 4.66
C PRO A 64 -6.14 2.47 5.26
N VAL A 65 -7.27 2.19 4.62
CA VAL A 65 -8.34 1.26 5.09
C VAL A 65 -8.33 -0.11 4.39
N GLY A 66 -7.36 -0.35 3.52
CA GLY A 66 -7.23 -1.56 2.72
C GLY A 66 -7.77 -1.40 1.30
N SER A 67 -7.18 -2.15 0.34
CA SER A 67 -7.48 -2.03 -1.09
C SER A 67 -8.95 -2.25 -1.42
N GLY A 68 -9.59 -3.25 -0.79
CA GLY A 68 -11.00 -3.55 -1.05
C GLY A 68 -11.95 -2.43 -0.61
N THR A 69 -11.66 -1.75 0.50
CA THR A 69 -12.43 -0.58 0.94
C THR A 69 -12.19 0.60 0.00
N GLY A 70 -10.93 0.86 -0.39
CA GLY A 70 -10.60 1.94 -1.33
C GLY A 70 -11.28 1.77 -2.69
N GLU A 71 -11.33 0.55 -3.22
CA GLU A 71 -12.07 0.25 -4.44
C GLU A 71 -13.57 0.48 -4.27
N SER A 72 -14.15 -0.01 -3.17
CA SER A 72 -15.58 0.20 -2.86
C SER A 72 -15.93 1.68 -2.70
N ASP A 73 -15.08 2.46 -2.06
CA ASP A 73 -15.33 3.88 -1.81
C ASP A 73 -15.24 4.71 -3.09
N ILE A 74 -14.25 4.45 -3.96
CA ILE A 74 -14.16 5.12 -5.25
C ILE A 74 -15.31 4.72 -6.18
N ALA A 75 -15.72 3.45 -6.18
CA ALA A 75 -16.83 2.96 -6.97
C ALA A 75 -18.18 3.59 -6.58
N LYS A 76 -18.32 4.02 -5.33
CA LYS A 76 -19.48 4.74 -4.78
C LYS A 76 -19.37 6.26 -4.86
N GLY A 77 -18.25 6.80 -5.34
CA GLY A 77 -17.99 8.24 -5.37
C GLY A 77 -17.83 8.89 -3.97
N LEU A 78 -17.40 8.12 -2.96
CA LEU A 78 -17.17 8.60 -1.60
C LEU A 78 -15.81 9.27 -1.44
N VAL A 79 -14.88 9.02 -2.36
CA VAL A 79 -13.52 9.59 -2.41
C VAL A 79 -13.20 10.04 -3.83
N ASP A 80 -12.20 10.90 -3.97
CA ASP A 80 -11.75 11.43 -5.26
C ASP A 80 -10.82 10.46 -6.00
N PHE A 81 -10.07 9.63 -5.25
CA PHE A 81 -9.26 8.53 -5.79
C PHE A 81 -9.23 7.33 -4.83
N GLY A 82 -9.17 6.14 -5.40
CA GLY A 82 -8.94 4.89 -4.67
C GLY A 82 -7.48 4.43 -4.81
N ALA A 83 -6.99 3.59 -3.90
CA ALA A 83 -5.68 2.96 -4.04
C ALA A 83 -5.73 1.45 -3.76
N SER A 84 -5.09 0.66 -4.63
CA SER A 84 -5.07 -0.80 -4.52
C SER A 84 -3.76 -1.39 -5.02
N ASP A 85 -3.29 -2.48 -4.38
CA ASP A 85 -2.14 -3.27 -4.87
C ASP A 85 -2.61 -4.47 -5.73
N ALA A 86 -3.91 -4.53 -6.02
CA ALA A 86 -4.52 -5.42 -6.99
C ALA A 86 -5.10 -4.60 -8.15
N PRO A 87 -5.03 -5.09 -9.41
CA PRO A 87 -5.57 -4.37 -10.55
C PRO A 87 -7.10 -4.36 -10.57
N LEU A 88 -7.70 -3.45 -11.35
CA LEU A 88 -9.16 -3.32 -11.49
C LEU A 88 -9.86 -4.61 -11.91
N SER A 89 -9.20 -5.47 -12.70
CA SER A 89 -9.77 -6.75 -13.14
C SER A 89 -10.11 -7.71 -11.97
N VAL A 90 -9.56 -7.49 -10.80
CA VAL A 90 -9.87 -8.26 -9.57
C VAL A 90 -11.19 -7.83 -8.95
N TYR A 91 -11.74 -6.67 -9.34
CA TYR A 91 -12.97 -6.08 -8.82
C TYR A 91 -14.06 -6.10 -9.92
N PRO A 92 -14.85 -7.17 -10.03
CA PRO A 92 -15.80 -7.35 -11.16
C PRO A 92 -16.94 -6.32 -11.16
N THR A 93 -17.15 -5.61 -10.06
CA THR A 93 -18.15 -4.56 -9.90
C THR A 93 -17.59 -3.15 -10.09
N ALA A 94 -16.33 -3.01 -10.48
CA ALA A 94 -15.72 -1.70 -10.72
C ALA A 94 -16.46 -0.97 -11.88
N PRO A 95 -16.81 0.32 -11.69
CA PRO A 95 -17.42 1.13 -12.74
C PRO A 95 -16.53 1.23 -13.98
N ALA A 96 -17.15 1.22 -15.17
CA ALA A 96 -16.44 1.21 -16.45
C ALA A 96 -15.64 2.51 -16.73
N ASN A 97 -15.98 3.62 -16.06
CA ASN A 97 -15.27 4.90 -16.16
C ASN A 97 -14.04 4.98 -15.25
N LEU A 98 -13.77 3.97 -14.41
CA LEU A 98 -12.55 3.93 -13.63
C LEU A 98 -11.36 3.52 -14.50
N ILE A 99 -10.28 4.27 -14.38
CA ILE A 99 -8.97 3.90 -14.89
C ILE A 99 -8.03 3.57 -13.73
N GLN A 100 -7.04 2.73 -14.00
CA GLN A 100 -5.97 2.42 -13.06
C GLN A 100 -4.65 3.01 -13.54
N ILE A 101 -3.89 3.58 -12.60
CA ILE A 101 -2.60 4.21 -12.85
C ILE A 101 -1.59 3.60 -11.89
N PRO A 102 -0.62 2.78 -12.34
CA PRO A 102 0.47 2.28 -11.50
C PRO A 102 1.29 3.45 -10.96
N TRP A 103 1.22 3.77 -9.70
CA TRP A 103 1.87 4.94 -9.11
C TRP A 103 2.99 4.65 -8.11
N ALA A 104 3.04 3.41 -7.58
CA ALA A 104 4.13 2.95 -6.73
C ALA A 104 4.53 1.51 -7.06
N LEU A 105 5.80 1.18 -6.80
CA LEU A 105 6.38 -0.14 -7.01
C LEU A 105 7.03 -0.63 -5.71
N SER A 106 6.50 -1.72 -5.15
CA SER A 106 6.98 -2.32 -3.91
C SER A 106 6.82 -3.84 -3.92
N ALA A 107 6.73 -4.47 -2.76
CA ALA A 107 6.52 -5.91 -2.63
C ALA A 107 5.81 -6.26 -1.33
N THR A 108 5.15 -7.42 -1.33
CA THR A 108 4.67 -8.09 -0.13
C THR A 108 5.74 -9.06 0.34
N GLY A 109 6.40 -8.77 1.47
CA GLY A 109 7.39 -9.62 2.09
C GLY A 109 6.75 -10.69 2.98
N VAL A 110 7.47 -11.78 3.25
CA VAL A 110 7.06 -12.78 4.25
C VAL A 110 7.96 -12.64 5.46
N SER A 111 7.37 -12.44 6.63
CA SER A 111 8.07 -12.31 7.90
C SER A 111 7.75 -13.45 8.85
N TYR A 112 8.62 -13.63 9.84
CA TYR A 112 8.48 -14.64 10.88
C TYR A 112 9.06 -14.15 12.20
N HIS A 113 8.60 -14.76 13.31
CA HIS A 113 9.20 -14.58 14.60
C HIS A 113 9.40 -15.95 15.27
N ILE A 114 10.66 -16.33 15.52
CA ILE A 114 11.03 -17.60 16.16
C ILE A 114 12.10 -17.31 17.23
N ASN A 115 11.74 -17.48 18.50
CA ASN A 115 12.67 -17.28 19.61
C ASN A 115 13.90 -18.18 19.49
N GLY A 116 15.07 -17.60 19.67
CA GLY A 116 16.34 -18.32 19.63
C GLY A 116 16.81 -18.74 18.23
N LEU A 117 16.06 -18.47 17.16
CA LEU A 117 16.52 -18.67 15.81
C LEU A 117 17.56 -17.62 15.46
N LYS A 118 18.81 -18.06 15.27
CA LYS A 118 19.90 -17.22 14.76
C LYS A 118 20.39 -17.86 13.45
N PRO A 119 19.86 -17.44 12.31
CA PRO A 119 20.41 -17.89 11.03
C PRO A 119 21.86 -17.39 10.96
N LYS A 120 22.84 -18.30 10.98
CA LYS A 120 24.27 -17.95 10.85
C LYS A 120 24.49 -17.25 9.50
N GLY A 121 24.52 -15.92 9.47
CA GLY A 121 24.74 -15.10 8.28
C GLY A 121 23.75 -15.35 7.12
N SER A 122 22.68 -16.10 7.34
CA SER A 122 21.72 -16.52 6.32
C SER A 122 20.30 -16.24 6.78
N VAL A 123 19.54 -15.62 5.92
CA VAL A 123 18.10 -15.41 6.05
C VAL A 123 17.40 -16.76 5.95
N LEU A 124 16.31 -16.98 6.69
CA LEU A 124 15.48 -18.19 6.55
C LEU A 124 14.98 -18.32 5.10
N ARG A 125 15.11 -19.50 4.52
CA ARG A 125 14.75 -19.79 3.13
C ARG A 125 13.48 -20.62 3.07
N LEU A 126 12.53 -20.21 2.22
CA LEU A 126 11.35 -21.01 1.88
C LEU A 126 11.16 -21.05 0.36
N THR A 127 10.53 -22.15 -0.11
CA THR A 127 9.97 -22.18 -1.46
C THR A 127 8.49 -21.81 -1.42
N GLY A 128 7.93 -21.35 -2.54
CA GLY A 128 6.50 -21.07 -2.63
C GLY A 128 5.64 -22.29 -2.30
N SER A 129 6.05 -23.50 -2.71
CA SER A 129 5.33 -24.73 -2.37
C SER A 129 5.34 -25.04 -0.86
N VAL A 130 6.44 -24.78 -0.15
CA VAL A 130 6.49 -24.95 1.32
C VAL A 130 5.64 -23.88 2.00
N LEU A 131 5.69 -22.66 1.52
CA LEU A 131 4.87 -21.55 2.03
C LEU A 131 3.37 -21.84 1.82
N ALA A 132 2.97 -22.34 0.65
CA ALA A 132 1.60 -22.77 0.38
C ALA A 132 1.15 -23.87 1.37
N GLN A 133 1.99 -24.87 1.65
CA GLN A 133 1.69 -25.92 2.62
C GLN A 133 1.56 -25.40 4.06
N ILE A 134 2.30 -24.36 4.44
CA ILE A 134 2.12 -23.68 5.74
C ILE A 134 0.74 -23.03 5.81
N TYR A 135 0.37 -22.23 4.81
CA TYR A 135 -0.93 -21.53 4.78
C TYR A 135 -2.12 -22.47 4.55
N LEU A 136 -1.89 -23.69 4.03
CA LEU A 136 -2.88 -24.76 3.97
C LEU A 136 -2.97 -25.59 5.27
N GLY A 137 -2.14 -25.31 6.29
CA GLY A 137 -2.11 -26.04 7.55
C GLY A 137 -1.45 -27.42 7.46
N GLN A 138 -0.78 -27.74 6.35
CA GLN A 138 -0.10 -29.04 6.14
C GLN A 138 1.28 -29.10 6.80
N ILE A 139 1.93 -27.96 6.99
CA ILE A 139 3.17 -27.81 7.76
C ILE A 139 2.85 -26.94 8.98
N THR A 140 2.93 -27.54 10.17
CA THR A 140 2.51 -26.91 11.42
C THR A 140 3.65 -26.61 12.40
N LYS A 141 4.89 -27.03 12.08
CA LYS A 141 6.08 -26.79 12.91
C LYS A 141 7.24 -26.28 12.07
N TRP A 142 7.99 -25.32 12.62
CA TRP A 142 9.14 -24.72 11.95
C TRP A 142 10.26 -25.72 11.67
N ASN A 143 10.46 -26.73 12.53
CA ASN A 143 11.46 -27.79 12.32
C ASN A 143 11.00 -28.92 11.38
N SER A 144 9.94 -28.74 10.62
CA SER A 144 9.51 -29.69 9.59
C SER A 144 10.69 -30.13 8.70
N PRO A 145 10.78 -31.40 8.31
CA PRO A 145 11.84 -31.88 7.40
C PRO A 145 11.96 -31.07 6.12
N LYS A 146 10.81 -30.62 5.55
CA LYS A 146 10.77 -29.78 4.34
C LYS A 146 11.42 -28.40 4.56
N ILE A 147 11.20 -27.75 5.71
CA ILE A 147 11.83 -26.47 6.04
C ILE A 147 13.33 -26.67 6.34
N LYS A 148 13.69 -27.71 7.11
CA LYS A 148 15.10 -28.02 7.41
C LYS A 148 15.93 -28.30 6.16
N ALA A 149 15.38 -29.01 5.19
CA ALA A 149 16.07 -29.30 3.92
C ALA A 149 16.43 -28.04 3.13
N LEU A 150 15.64 -26.96 3.26
CA LEU A 150 15.90 -25.68 2.62
C LEU A 150 16.92 -24.81 3.38
N ASN A 151 17.24 -25.19 4.64
CA ASN A 151 18.05 -24.40 5.57
C ASN A 151 19.16 -25.28 6.21
N PRO A 152 20.07 -25.86 5.42
CA PRO A 152 21.11 -26.72 5.95
C PRO A 152 22.00 -25.96 6.94
N GLY A 153 22.34 -26.61 8.06
CA GLY A 153 23.16 -26.02 9.11
C GLY A 153 22.47 -25.03 10.05
N VAL A 154 21.19 -24.68 9.80
CA VAL A 154 20.42 -23.85 10.71
C VAL A 154 19.69 -24.72 11.74
N LYS A 155 19.91 -24.45 13.03
CA LYS A 155 19.17 -25.09 14.13
C LYS A 155 17.79 -24.45 14.27
N ILE A 156 16.79 -25.02 13.58
CA ILE A 156 15.42 -24.52 13.62
C ILE A 156 14.68 -25.23 14.78
N PRO A 157 14.11 -24.49 15.75
CA PRO A 157 13.38 -25.08 16.86
C PRO A 157 12.05 -25.70 16.42
N GLY A 158 11.53 -26.64 17.24
CA GLY A 158 10.25 -27.31 17.00
C GLY A 158 9.01 -26.48 17.31
N THR A 159 9.13 -25.16 17.29
CA THR A 159 8.05 -24.21 17.57
C THR A 159 6.88 -24.43 16.59
N ARG A 160 5.66 -24.40 17.10
CA ARG A 160 4.44 -24.43 16.29
C ARG A 160 4.36 -23.18 15.42
N ILE A 161 3.93 -23.33 14.17
CA ILE A 161 3.67 -22.22 13.26
C ILE A 161 2.30 -21.64 13.58
N THR A 162 2.25 -20.31 13.79
CA THR A 162 1.01 -19.52 13.87
C THR A 162 0.93 -18.63 12.65
N VAL A 163 -0.07 -18.87 11.81
CA VAL A 163 -0.29 -18.15 10.55
C VAL A 163 -1.12 -16.91 10.80
N PHE A 164 -0.69 -15.76 10.25
CA PHE A 164 -1.47 -14.53 10.21
C PHE A 164 -1.79 -14.15 8.78
N TRP A 165 -2.99 -13.62 8.56
CA TRP A 165 -3.50 -13.17 7.28
C TRP A 165 -4.34 -11.90 7.44
N ARG A 166 -4.55 -11.16 6.36
CA ARG A 166 -5.31 -9.90 6.38
C ARG A 166 -6.80 -10.17 6.48
N SER A 167 -7.44 -9.61 7.51
CA SER A 167 -8.90 -9.70 7.73
C SER A 167 -9.69 -8.72 6.89
N ASP A 168 -9.03 -7.67 6.37
CA ASP A 168 -9.57 -6.68 5.45
C ASP A 168 -9.28 -7.06 3.99
N GLY A 169 -10.03 -6.49 3.05
CA GLY A 169 -9.74 -6.61 1.61
C GLY A 169 -8.39 -5.94 1.27
N SER A 170 -7.41 -6.74 0.83
CA SER A 170 -6.01 -6.30 0.74
C SER A 170 -5.35 -6.70 -0.57
N GLY A 171 -4.67 -5.75 -1.21
CA GLY A 171 -3.81 -6.03 -2.35
C GLY A 171 -2.58 -6.87 -1.99
N ASP A 172 -2.04 -6.75 -0.75
CA ASP A 172 -1.01 -7.68 -0.25
C ASP A 172 -1.53 -9.12 -0.24
N THR A 173 -2.80 -9.33 0.16
CA THR A 173 -3.44 -10.65 0.08
C THR A 173 -3.50 -11.13 -1.37
N TYR A 174 -3.89 -10.26 -2.31
CA TYR A 174 -3.91 -10.61 -3.72
C TYR A 174 -2.53 -11.02 -4.25
N ALA A 175 -1.50 -10.19 -4.04
CA ALA A 175 -0.14 -10.48 -4.51
C ALA A 175 0.40 -11.79 -3.92
N PHE A 176 0.19 -12.01 -2.63
CA PHE A 176 0.61 -13.21 -1.93
C PHE A 176 -0.14 -14.46 -2.39
N THR A 177 -1.48 -14.41 -2.45
CA THR A 177 -2.29 -15.57 -2.86
C THR A 177 -2.16 -15.86 -4.35
N ARG A 178 -1.94 -14.84 -5.19
CA ARG A 178 -1.59 -15.02 -6.61
C ARG A 178 -0.29 -15.81 -6.74
N TYR A 179 0.78 -15.40 -6.04
CA TYR A 179 2.03 -16.14 -6.03
C TYR A 179 1.85 -17.60 -5.57
N LEU A 180 1.14 -17.82 -4.46
CA LEU A 180 0.92 -19.18 -3.97
C LEU A 180 0.08 -20.04 -4.91
N SER A 181 -0.88 -19.44 -5.61
CA SER A 181 -1.70 -20.10 -6.62
C SER A 181 -0.90 -20.48 -7.87
N ASP A 182 0.04 -19.62 -8.29
CA ASP A 182 0.90 -19.88 -9.44
C ASP A 182 1.90 -21.03 -9.19
N VAL A 183 2.34 -21.21 -7.92
CA VAL A 183 3.33 -22.25 -7.55
C VAL A 183 2.75 -23.49 -6.89
N SER A 184 1.43 -23.54 -6.65
CA SER A 184 0.76 -24.65 -5.96
C SER A 184 -0.69 -24.82 -6.43
N SER A 185 -0.95 -25.86 -7.24
CA SER A 185 -2.30 -26.22 -7.67
C SER A 185 -3.24 -26.56 -6.49
N ALA A 186 -2.71 -27.14 -5.40
CA ALA A 186 -3.47 -27.42 -4.19
C ALA A 186 -3.91 -26.12 -3.50
N PHE A 187 -3.08 -25.06 -3.51
CA PHE A 187 -3.45 -23.75 -2.98
C PHE A 187 -4.47 -23.07 -3.89
N LEU A 188 -4.23 -23.08 -5.20
CA LEU A 188 -5.16 -22.54 -6.20
C LEU A 188 -6.57 -23.15 -6.04
N GLY A 189 -6.66 -24.48 -5.94
CA GLY A 189 -7.95 -25.18 -5.83
C GLY A 189 -8.66 -24.98 -4.49
N LYS A 190 -7.92 -24.69 -3.40
CA LYS A 190 -8.51 -24.58 -2.05
C LYS A 190 -8.76 -23.14 -1.61
N VAL A 191 -7.90 -22.22 -1.98
CA VAL A 191 -7.91 -20.81 -1.53
C VAL A 191 -8.10 -19.86 -2.72
N GLY A 192 -7.37 -20.07 -3.81
CA GLY A 192 -7.38 -19.19 -4.97
C GLY A 192 -6.59 -17.90 -4.74
N ALA A 193 -6.84 -16.89 -5.61
CA ALA A 193 -6.19 -15.58 -5.56
C ALA A 193 -7.24 -14.46 -5.62
N SER A 194 -7.28 -13.63 -4.58
CA SER A 194 -8.16 -12.45 -4.50
C SER A 194 -7.65 -11.50 -3.41
N THR A 195 -8.23 -10.31 -3.33
CA THR A 195 -8.00 -9.36 -2.23
C THR A 195 -8.62 -9.85 -0.91
N THR A 196 -9.61 -10.74 -0.99
CA THR A 196 -10.25 -11.40 0.16
C THR A 196 -10.39 -12.88 -0.15
N VAL A 197 -9.82 -13.74 0.70
CA VAL A 197 -9.88 -15.20 0.58
C VAL A 197 -10.13 -15.83 1.94
N THR A 198 -10.59 -17.08 1.96
CA THR A 198 -10.74 -17.86 3.19
C THR A 198 -9.52 -18.76 3.38
N PHE A 199 -8.65 -18.43 4.32
CA PHE A 199 -7.55 -19.31 4.73
C PHE A 199 -8.05 -20.42 5.65
N PRO A 200 -7.61 -21.67 5.47
CA PRO A 200 -8.05 -22.79 6.31
C PRO A 200 -7.47 -22.78 7.71
N VAL A 201 -6.44 -22.01 7.98
CA VAL A 201 -5.74 -21.90 9.28
C VAL A 201 -5.29 -20.48 9.54
N GLY A 202 -5.04 -20.16 10.81
CA GLY A 202 -4.49 -18.87 11.22
C GLY A 202 -5.52 -17.87 11.72
N THR A 203 -5.07 -16.65 11.97
CA THR A 203 -5.86 -15.54 12.51
C THR A 203 -5.76 -14.33 11.59
N GLY A 204 -6.87 -13.63 11.41
CA GLY A 204 -6.95 -12.42 10.62
C GLY A 204 -6.55 -11.18 11.41
N GLU A 205 -5.76 -10.31 10.80
CA GLU A 205 -5.29 -9.05 11.35
C GLU A 205 -5.56 -7.91 10.36
N ALA A 206 -5.97 -6.75 10.88
CA ALA A 206 -6.31 -5.61 10.03
C ALA A 206 -5.07 -4.81 9.62
N GLY A 207 -4.95 -4.53 8.33
CA GLY A 207 -3.89 -3.70 7.77
C GLY A 207 -2.47 -4.28 7.94
N ASN A 208 -1.49 -3.61 7.32
CA ASN A 208 -0.09 -4.02 7.44
C ASN A 208 0.46 -3.85 8.86
N GLN A 209 0.01 -2.82 9.60
CA GLN A 209 0.46 -2.61 10.98
C GLN A 209 -0.07 -3.70 11.93
N GLY A 210 -1.32 -4.14 11.79
CA GLY A 210 -1.88 -5.26 12.57
C GLY A 210 -1.09 -6.55 12.33
N MET A 211 -0.82 -6.89 11.07
CA MET A 211 0.01 -8.04 10.68
C MET A 211 1.43 -7.99 11.29
N ALA A 212 2.08 -6.81 11.23
CA ALA A 212 3.42 -6.61 11.79
C ALA A 212 3.43 -6.78 13.32
N THR A 213 2.44 -6.22 14.00
CA THR A 213 2.29 -6.33 15.46
C THR A 213 2.06 -7.78 15.88
N ALA A 214 1.17 -8.50 15.21
CA ALA A 214 0.82 -9.88 15.53
C ALA A 214 2.01 -10.84 15.35
N VAL A 215 2.73 -10.75 14.21
CA VAL A 215 3.89 -11.62 13.98
C VAL A 215 5.02 -11.31 14.97
N LYS A 216 5.27 -10.03 15.29
CA LYS A 216 6.31 -9.61 16.23
C LYS A 216 6.05 -10.12 17.65
N ALA A 217 4.80 -10.14 18.08
CA ALA A 217 4.39 -10.57 19.41
C ALA A 217 4.33 -12.11 19.57
N THR A 218 4.27 -12.88 18.47
CA THR A 218 3.95 -14.30 18.51
C THR A 218 5.16 -15.19 18.20
N ASN A 219 5.69 -15.92 19.17
CA ASN A 219 6.72 -16.92 18.92
C ASN A 219 6.18 -18.05 18.03
N GLY A 220 6.78 -18.22 16.86
CA GLY A 220 6.33 -19.14 15.80
C GLY A 220 5.43 -18.46 14.78
N GLY A 221 5.20 -17.15 14.88
CA GLY A 221 4.41 -16.40 13.94
C GLY A 221 4.99 -16.35 12.53
N ILE A 222 4.11 -16.36 11.52
CA ILE A 222 4.42 -16.09 10.10
C ILE A 222 3.33 -15.21 9.50
N ALA A 223 3.72 -14.18 8.75
CA ALA A 223 2.81 -13.23 8.12
C ALA A 223 3.35 -12.76 6.77
N TYR A 224 2.48 -12.41 5.84
CA TYR A 224 2.83 -11.61 4.67
C TYR A 224 2.52 -10.13 4.96
N ILE A 225 3.46 -9.24 4.65
CA ILE A 225 3.41 -7.83 5.08
C ILE A 225 4.12 -6.99 4.02
N ALA A 226 3.64 -5.78 3.73
CA ALA A 226 4.33 -4.82 2.87
C ALA A 226 5.77 -4.55 3.36
N VAL A 227 6.72 -4.47 2.43
CA VAL A 227 8.16 -4.39 2.77
C VAL A 227 8.49 -3.19 3.63
N SER A 228 7.90 -2.02 3.39
CA SER A 228 8.07 -0.83 4.22
C SER A 228 7.72 -1.06 5.69
N TYR A 229 6.64 -1.81 5.97
CA TYR A 229 6.26 -2.17 7.34
C TYR A 229 7.18 -3.22 7.95
N LEU A 230 7.72 -4.16 7.16
CA LEU A 230 8.73 -5.10 7.64
C LEU A 230 9.95 -4.34 8.19
N ILE A 231 10.45 -3.39 7.42
CA ILE A 231 11.65 -2.62 7.75
C ILE A 231 11.39 -1.67 8.91
N ALA A 232 10.29 -0.91 8.87
CA ALA A 232 9.91 0.01 9.94
C ALA A 232 9.74 -0.69 11.31
N ASN A 233 9.28 -1.95 11.32
CA ASN A 233 9.12 -2.75 12.53
C ASN A 233 10.34 -3.62 12.89
N SER A 234 11.45 -3.53 12.10
CA SER A 234 12.66 -4.35 12.27
C SER A 234 12.36 -5.86 12.25
N LEU A 235 11.46 -6.29 11.39
CA LEU A 235 11.05 -7.67 11.22
C LEU A 235 11.96 -8.38 10.20
N PRO A 236 12.37 -9.65 10.45
CA PRO A 236 13.15 -10.40 9.48
C PRO A 236 12.28 -10.81 8.29
N ALA A 237 12.85 -10.74 7.09
CA ALA A 237 12.21 -11.25 5.89
C ALA A 237 12.71 -12.66 5.54
N VAL A 238 11.82 -13.52 5.03
CA VAL A 238 12.16 -14.81 4.42
C VAL A 238 12.75 -14.58 3.03
N ALA A 239 13.83 -15.30 2.68
CA ALA A 239 14.27 -15.42 1.30
C ALA A 239 13.41 -16.44 0.58
N ILE A 240 12.66 -16.02 -0.43
CA ILE A 240 11.75 -16.86 -1.21
C ILE A 240 12.43 -17.29 -2.51
N LYS A 241 12.28 -18.58 -2.85
CA LYS A 241 12.80 -19.11 -4.12
C LYS A 241 11.95 -18.60 -5.27
N ASN A 242 12.55 -17.83 -6.19
CA ASN A 242 11.88 -17.31 -7.38
C ASN A 242 11.81 -18.31 -8.54
N GLY A 243 11.09 -17.97 -9.61
CA GLY A 243 10.96 -18.81 -10.81
C GLY A 243 12.27 -19.15 -11.52
N ALA A 244 13.35 -18.37 -11.29
CA ALA A 244 14.70 -18.66 -11.76
C ALA A 244 15.50 -19.63 -10.88
N GLY A 245 14.93 -20.06 -9.74
CA GLY A 245 15.57 -20.98 -8.81
C GLY A 245 16.44 -20.34 -7.71
N ASN A 246 16.51 -18.99 -7.64
CA ASN A 246 17.31 -18.28 -6.65
C ASN A 246 16.48 -17.90 -5.42
N TYR A 247 17.11 -17.92 -4.24
CA TYR A 247 16.52 -17.36 -3.03
C TYR A 247 16.76 -15.87 -2.95
N VAL A 248 15.69 -15.09 -2.89
CA VAL A 248 15.72 -13.63 -2.94
C VAL A 248 14.95 -13.06 -1.76
N VAL A 249 15.53 -12.06 -1.09
CA VAL A 249 14.85 -11.23 -0.08
C VAL A 249 14.22 -10.02 -0.74
N PRO A 250 13.11 -9.47 -0.18
CA PRO A 250 12.55 -8.24 -0.68
C PRO A 250 13.49 -7.07 -0.36
N ASN A 251 14.00 -6.42 -1.41
CA ASN A 251 14.76 -5.19 -1.34
C ASN A 251 14.59 -4.40 -2.64
N LEU A 252 14.98 -3.12 -2.65
CA LEU A 252 14.78 -2.23 -3.80
C LEU A 252 15.29 -2.81 -5.12
N SER A 253 16.50 -3.41 -5.13
CA SER A 253 17.07 -3.97 -6.36
C SER A 253 16.32 -5.21 -6.85
N ALA A 254 15.79 -6.03 -5.95
CA ALA A 254 15.03 -7.22 -6.28
C ALA A 254 13.61 -6.88 -6.76
N ILE A 255 13.02 -5.83 -6.20
CA ILE A 255 11.74 -5.27 -6.65
C ILE A 255 11.90 -4.64 -8.04
N ALA A 256 12.92 -3.80 -8.25
CA ALA A 256 13.23 -3.24 -9.57
C ALA A 256 13.49 -4.33 -10.62
N ALA A 257 14.18 -5.42 -10.25
CA ALA A 257 14.44 -6.54 -11.14
C ALA A 257 13.15 -7.27 -11.58
N ALA A 258 12.12 -7.30 -10.74
CA ALA A 258 10.82 -7.86 -11.11
C ALA A 258 10.13 -7.02 -12.20
N ALA A 259 10.21 -5.71 -12.11
CA ALA A 259 9.60 -4.77 -13.04
C ALA A 259 10.47 -4.43 -14.28
N ALA A 260 11.73 -4.90 -14.34
CA ALA A 260 12.62 -4.57 -15.45
C ALA A 260 12.14 -5.14 -16.80
N GLY A 261 12.08 -4.31 -17.85
CA GLY A 261 11.74 -4.73 -19.22
C GLY A 261 10.32 -5.28 -19.38
N ILE A 262 9.37 -4.80 -18.59
CA ILE A 262 7.95 -5.12 -18.75
C ILE A 262 7.32 -4.32 -19.89
N SER A 263 6.30 -4.90 -20.51
CA SER A 263 5.40 -4.19 -21.43
C SER A 263 4.18 -3.68 -20.64
N ILE A 264 3.74 -2.48 -20.96
CA ILE A 264 2.58 -1.88 -20.32
C ILE A 264 1.39 -2.03 -21.27
N PRO A 265 0.36 -2.83 -20.92
CA PRO A 265 -0.84 -2.96 -21.74
C PRO A 265 -1.69 -1.67 -21.68
N SER A 266 -2.60 -1.51 -22.62
CA SER A 266 -3.46 -0.32 -22.74
C SER A 266 -4.32 -0.07 -21.49
N ASN A 267 -4.76 -1.13 -20.81
CA ASN A 267 -5.48 -1.05 -19.54
C ASN A 267 -4.56 -0.83 -18.32
N ARG A 268 -3.23 -0.76 -18.52
CA ARG A 268 -2.20 -0.56 -17.49
C ARG A 268 -2.20 -1.62 -16.37
N GLU A 269 -2.79 -2.77 -16.61
CA GLU A 269 -2.72 -3.91 -15.70
C GLU A 269 -1.37 -4.61 -15.86
N VAL A 270 -0.46 -4.39 -14.92
CA VAL A 270 0.90 -4.92 -14.97
C VAL A 270 1.10 -5.97 -13.89
N THR A 271 1.18 -7.24 -14.29
CA THR A 271 1.48 -8.34 -13.36
C THR A 271 2.98 -8.62 -13.35
N ILE A 272 3.60 -8.48 -12.17
CA ILE A 272 5.02 -8.77 -11.91
C ILE A 272 5.22 -9.80 -10.79
N VAL A 273 4.13 -10.42 -10.34
CA VAL A 273 4.15 -11.55 -9.40
C VAL A 273 4.72 -12.77 -10.13
N ASP A 274 5.60 -13.51 -9.46
CA ASP A 274 6.37 -14.66 -9.97
C ASP A 274 6.97 -14.43 -11.38
N PRO A 275 7.77 -13.38 -11.54
CA PRO A 275 8.35 -13.07 -12.85
C PRO A 275 9.25 -14.22 -13.32
N GLY A 276 9.08 -14.60 -14.58
CA GLY A 276 9.60 -15.81 -15.18
C GLY A 276 11.10 -16.10 -14.99
N ARG A 277 11.55 -17.30 -15.39
CA ARG A 277 12.89 -17.87 -15.16
C ARG A 277 14.09 -17.00 -15.60
N ARG A 278 13.89 -16.03 -16.47
CA ARG A 278 14.94 -15.09 -16.89
C ARG A 278 15.27 -14.04 -15.83
N LYS A 279 14.37 -13.77 -14.87
CA LYS A 279 14.49 -12.75 -13.84
C LYS A 279 15.21 -13.27 -12.58
N LYS A 280 16.50 -13.60 -12.70
CA LYS A 280 17.29 -14.27 -11.65
C LYS A 280 17.33 -13.53 -10.31
N LYS A 281 17.25 -12.19 -10.31
CA LYS A 281 17.33 -11.35 -9.11
C LYS A 281 15.98 -10.88 -8.60
N ALA A 282 14.88 -11.15 -9.32
CA ALA A 282 13.56 -10.63 -8.97
C ALA A 282 13.01 -11.28 -7.70
N TYR A 283 12.43 -10.45 -6.83
CA TYR A 283 11.64 -10.93 -5.71
C TYR A 283 10.26 -11.38 -6.21
N PRO A 284 9.78 -12.59 -5.85
CA PRO A 284 8.62 -13.17 -6.53
C PRO A 284 7.26 -12.58 -6.14
N ILE A 285 7.17 -11.82 -5.03
CA ILE A 285 5.92 -11.18 -4.60
C ILE A 285 6.05 -9.65 -4.70
N SER A 286 6.66 -9.19 -5.79
CA SER A 286 6.69 -7.76 -6.14
C SER A 286 5.37 -7.36 -6.80
N THR A 287 4.92 -6.14 -6.53
CA THR A 287 3.64 -5.62 -7.03
C THR A 287 3.71 -4.13 -7.31
N PHE A 288 2.88 -3.68 -8.24
CA PHE A 288 2.51 -2.28 -8.34
C PHE A 288 1.35 -1.97 -7.39
N THR A 289 1.31 -0.73 -6.92
CA THR A 289 0.10 -0.13 -6.38
C THR A 289 -0.50 0.78 -7.44
N TYR A 290 -1.80 0.77 -7.55
CA TYR A 290 -2.57 1.54 -8.53
C TYR A 290 -3.37 2.62 -7.84
N ALA A 291 -3.38 3.83 -8.40
CA ALA A 291 -4.44 4.80 -8.16
C ALA A 291 -5.62 4.49 -9.08
N PHE A 292 -6.83 4.43 -8.53
CA PHE A 292 -8.09 4.28 -9.26
C PHE A 292 -8.79 5.63 -9.34
N VAL A 293 -9.07 6.09 -10.55
CA VAL A 293 -9.61 7.43 -10.78
C VAL A 293 -10.73 7.37 -11.83
N PRO A 294 -11.87 8.04 -11.62
CA PRO A 294 -12.88 8.22 -12.67
C PRO A 294 -12.35 9.16 -13.78
N THR A 295 -12.62 8.82 -15.04
CA THR A 295 -12.26 9.67 -16.18
C THR A 295 -13.05 10.97 -16.23
N ASP A 296 -14.20 11.01 -15.58
CA ASP A 296 -15.12 12.16 -15.43
C ASP A 296 -15.10 12.74 -14.00
N ALA A 297 -13.95 12.68 -13.33
CA ALA A 297 -13.80 13.14 -11.96
C ALA A 297 -14.06 14.66 -11.82
N PRO A 298 -14.92 15.11 -10.87
CA PRO A 298 -15.21 16.54 -10.67
C PRO A 298 -13.96 17.38 -10.39
N GLN A 299 -12.95 16.80 -9.75
CA GLN A 299 -11.66 17.45 -9.43
C GLN A 299 -10.53 16.95 -10.34
N GLY A 300 -10.82 16.57 -11.61
CA GLY A 300 -9.88 15.93 -12.51
C GLY A 300 -8.54 16.66 -12.66
N ALA A 301 -8.57 18.01 -12.76
CA ALA A 301 -7.34 18.80 -12.85
C ALA A 301 -6.45 18.67 -11.59
N LEU A 302 -7.05 18.65 -10.40
CA LEU A 302 -6.34 18.49 -9.14
C LEU A 302 -5.78 17.09 -8.99
N ILE A 303 -6.57 16.06 -9.34
CA ILE A 303 -6.17 14.66 -9.36
C ILE A 303 -4.99 14.43 -10.32
N ARG A 304 -5.07 14.98 -11.55
CA ARG A 304 -3.95 14.92 -12.52
C ARG A 304 -2.68 15.56 -11.95
N SER A 305 -2.81 16.70 -11.28
CA SER A 305 -1.66 17.39 -10.67
C SER A 305 -1.01 16.54 -9.57
N PHE A 306 -1.80 15.99 -8.65
CA PHE A 306 -1.28 15.18 -7.54
C PHE A 306 -0.70 13.85 -8.01
N ILE A 307 -1.43 13.08 -8.80
CA ILE A 307 -0.93 11.78 -9.30
C ILE A 307 0.24 11.99 -10.26
N GLY A 308 0.21 13.02 -11.11
CA GLY A 308 1.33 13.40 -11.98
C GLY A 308 2.60 13.71 -11.18
N TYR A 309 2.48 14.44 -10.07
CA TYR A 309 3.58 14.64 -9.13
C TYR A 309 4.06 13.31 -8.53
N ALA A 310 3.14 12.46 -8.05
CA ALA A 310 3.47 11.18 -7.41
C ALA A 310 4.27 10.25 -8.34
N ILE A 311 3.89 10.12 -9.62
CA ILE A 311 4.57 9.25 -10.60
C ILE A 311 5.86 9.84 -11.18
N THR A 312 6.14 11.11 -10.94
CA THR A 312 7.34 11.81 -11.46
C THR A 312 8.26 12.26 -10.33
N GLN A 313 8.12 13.48 -9.85
CA GLN A 313 8.99 14.08 -8.83
C GLN A 313 8.87 13.33 -7.48
N GLY A 314 7.68 12.86 -7.13
CA GLY A 314 7.43 12.09 -5.91
C GLY A 314 8.21 10.78 -5.82
N GLN A 315 8.64 10.20 -6.95
CA GLN A 315 9.42 8.96 -6.98
C GLN A 315 10.78 9.06 -6.26
N GLN A 316 11.32 10.26 -6.08
CA GLN A 316 12.57 10.49 -5.35
C GLN A 316 12.51 10.05 -3.89
N PHE A 317 11.33 10.05 -3.27
CA PHE A 317 11.12 9.63 -1.88
C PHE A 317 11.07 8.11 -1.72
N GLY A 318 10.81 7.39 -2.81
CA GLY A 318 10.63 5.94 -2.80
C GLY A 318 11.76 5.17 -2.10
N PRO A 319 13.05 5.37 -2.45
CA PRO A 319 14.14 4.58 -1.88
C PRO A 319 14.27 4.67 -0.35
N SER A 320 13.95 5.80 0.26
CA SER A 320 14.00 5.98 1.73
C SER A 320 12.84 5.30 2.48
N LEU A 321 11.79 4.93 1.74
CA LEU A 321 10.57 4.29 2.25
C LEU A 321 10.39 2.86 1.71
N ASP A 322 11.45 2.28 1.12
CA ASP A 322 11.46 0.92 0.55
C ASP A 322 10.52 0.72 -0.63
N PHE A 323 10.30 1.78 -1.42
CA PHE A 323 9.67 1.73 -2.73
C PHE A 323 10.71 1.88 -3.83
N SER A 324 10.68 0.98 -4.80
CA SER A 324 11.51 1.09 -5.98
C SER A 324 10.93 2.16 -6.93
N PRO A 325 11.76 3.01 -7.54
CA PRO A 325 11.28 3.95 -8.55
C PRO A 325 10.56 3.21 -9.70
N LEU A 326 9.52 3.83 -10.22
CA LEU A 326 8.79 3.31 -11.37
C LEU A 326 9.69 3.20 -12.61
N PRO A 327 9.60 2.12 -13.40
CA PRO A 327 10.25 2.06 -14.70
C PRO A 327 9.75 3.18 -15.61
N ARG A 328 10.63 3.78 -16.42
CA ARG A 328 10.27 4.88 -17.32
C ARG A 328 9.13 4.55 -18.27
N ALA A 329 9.05 3.30 -18.74
CA ALA A 329 7.94 2.85 -19.59
C ALA A 329 6.57 2.93 -18.87
N VAL A 330 6.54 2.70 -17.55
CA VAL A 330 5.34 2.86 -16.73
C VAL A 330 4.98 4.34 -16.64
N VAL A 331 5.92 5.20 -16.24
CA VAL A 331 5.70 6.65 -16.12
C VAL A 331 5.15 7.23 -17.44
N ASN A 332 5.76 6.91 -18.57
CA ASN A 332 5.30 7.41 -19.89
C ASN A 332 3.85 6.96 -20.22
N ALA A 333 3.50 5.72 -19.87
CA ALA A 333 2.14 5.21 -20.09
C ALA A 333 1.12 5.88 -19.14
N ASP A 334 1.53 6.17 -17.91
CA ASP A 334 0.71 6.81 -16.91
C ASP A 334 0.47 8.29 -17.18
N GLU A 335 1.51 9.03 -17.65
CA GLU A 335 1.36 10.42 -18.12
C GLU A 335 0.32 10.50 -19.25
N SER A 336 0.36 9.54 -20.18
CA SER A 336 -0.67 9.45 -21.24
C SER A 336 -2.07 9.17 -20.68
N ALA A 337 -2.17 8.34 -19.63
CA ALA A 337 -3.43 8.01 -18.97
C ALA A 337 -4.04 9.20 -18.24
N LEU A 338 -3.22 10.01 -17.57
CA LEU A 338 -3.66 11.20 -16.87
C LEU A 338 -4.40 12.18 -17.80
N ASN A 339 -4.01 12.23 -19.09
CA ASN A 339 -4.69 13.06 -20.08
C ASN A 339 -6.14 12.62 -20.37
N SER A 340 -6.55 11.41 -20.00
CA SER A 340 -7.92 10.93 -20.15
C SER A 340 -8.87 11.29 -19.00
N ILE A 341 -8.35 11.89 -17.94
CA ILE A 341 -9.14 12.42 -16.82
C ILE A 341 -9.58 13.83 -17.21
N ASN A 342 -10.87 14.11 -17.19
CA ASN A 342 -11.42 15.42 -17.58
C ASN A 342 -11.23 16.50 -16.50
#